data_df0dabd429bf585d81a208b51daf1586
#
_entry.id   df0dabd429bf585d81a208b51daf1586
#
_cell.length_a   1.000
_cell.length_b   1.000
_cell.length_c   1.000
_cell.angle_alpha   90.00
_cell.angle_beta   90.00
_cell.angle_gamma   90.00
#
_symmetry.space_group_name_H-M   'P 1'
#
loop_
_entity.id
_entity.type
_entity.pdbx_description
1 polymer ?
#
loop_
_entity_poly.entity_id
_entity_poly.type
_entity_poly.pdbx_seq_one_letter_code
_entity_poly.pdbx_strand_id
1 'polypeptide(L)'
;YSFFFGGTNDKMDEIRKLDRSRVPGLKLFLGSSTGNMLVDKKDSLERIFGEAGMLIAIHAEKEEVIKRNIAHYTGLHGDDLDISFHSKIRSEEACYASSSEAVELATRLGSRLHILHLSTAKELSLLSNKLPISEKKITGEVCVHHLWFYDGDYEQFGNRIKWNPSIKTLADRTALREAVNNNTIDIVATDHAPHLLSEKEGSCLKAASGGPLIQHSLIVMLELAMEGRFTYEKVVEKMARRGYIRPGYYADLVLVDPKETWTVAKENILYKCGWSPFEGYTFHHAVWKTFVNGQLAYDNGRVNDEVRGMEARYS
;
A
#
# COMPACT_ATOMS: atom_id res chain seq x y z
N TYR A 1 -15.17 4.28 7.37
CA TYR A 1 -14.02 5.06 6.85
C TYR A 1 -13.32 5.80 7.97
N SER A 2 -12.05 6.13 7.76
CA SER A 2 -11.27 7.07 8.58
C SER A 2 -10.12 7.64 7.76
N PHE A 3 -9.46 8.67 8.28
CA PHE A 3 -8.36 9.34 7.61
C PHE A 3 -7.17 9.51 8.53
N PHE A 4 -5.98 9.22 8.04
CA PHE A 4 -4.74 9.61 8.70
C PHE A 4 -4.57 11.13 8.65
N PHE A 5 -3.97 11.69 9.68
CA PHE A 5 -3.56 13.09 9.66
C PHE A 5 -2.18 13.20 9.02
N GLY A 6 -2.02 14.05 8.01
CA GLY A 6 -0.75 14.33 7.37
C GLY A 6 0.15 15.19 8.24
N GLY A 7 1.28 14.63 8.68
CA GLY A 7 2.30 15.37 9.42
C GLY A 7 3.26 16.12 8.48
N THR A 8 3.76 17.26 8.94
CA THR A 8 4.82 18.05 8.29
C THR A 8 5.83 18.51 9.35
N ASN A 9 6.94 19.12 8.90
CA ASN A 9 8.01 19.58 9.81
C ASN A 9 7.55 20.56 10.91
N ASP A 10 6.42 21.23 10.73
CA ASP A 10 5.95 22.36 11.55
C ASP A 10 4.53 22.15 12.16
N LYS A 11 3.93 20.98 12.00
CA LYS A 11 2.54 20.69 12.41
C LYS A 11 2.39 20.06 13.81
N MET A 12 3.38 20.16 14.67
CA MET A 12 3.33 19.48 15.98
C MET A 12 2.21 20.01 16.88
N ASP A 13 1.87 21.28 16.81
CA ASP A 13 0.80 21.84 17.64
C ASP A 13 -0.58 21.39 17.19
N GLU A 14 -0.80 21.16 15.91
CA GLU A 14 -2.01 20.56 15.37
C GLU A 14 -2.11 19.07 15.73
N ILE A 15 -0.99 18.34 15.68
CA ILE A 15 -0.92 16.92 16.07
C ILE A 15 -1.36 16.75 17.54
N ARG A 16 -0.93 17.65 18.44
CA ARG A 16 -1.32 17.61 19.87
C ARG A 16 -2.82 17.81 20.11
N LYS A 17 -3.52 18.52 19.20
CA LYS A 17 -4.95 18.83 19.26
C LYS A 17 -5.86 17.77 18.64
N LEU A 18 -5.30 16.71 18.00
CA LEU A 18 -6.08 15.69 17.32
C LEU A 18 -6.99 14.93 18.27
N ASP A 19 -8.23 14.73 17.85
CA ASP A 19 -9.15 13.77 18.48
C ASP A 19 -8.74 12.34 18.11
N ARG A 20 -8.05 11.67 19.02
CA ARG A 20 -7.52 10.32 18.81
C ARG A 20 -8.60 9.26 18.67
N SER A 21 -9.84 9.55 19.07
CA SER A 21 -10.97 8.64 18.85
C SER A 21 -11.45 8.62 17.39
N ARG A 22 -11.04 9.60 16.59
CA ARG A 22 -11.45 9.76 15.17
C ARG A 22 -10.30 9.58 14.19
N VAL A 23 -9.05 9.82 14.63
CA VAL A 23 -7.85 9.76 13.78
C VAL A 23 -7.04 8.53 14.15
N PRO A 24 -6.85 7.54 13.21
CA PRO A 24 -6.13 6.29 13.51
C PRO A 24 -4.64 6.50 13.76
N GLY A 25 -4.07 7.57 13.21
CA GLY A 25 -2.64 7.86 13.32
C GLY A 25 -2.19 8.98 12.40
N LEU A 26 -0.90 9.20 12.39
CA LEU A 26 -0.23 10.16 11.52
C LEU A 26 0.27 9.47 10.24
N LYS A 27 0.23 10.16 9.12
CA LYS A 27 0.92 9.80 7.89
C LYS A 27 2.10 10.73 7.67
N LEU A 28 3.31 10.18 7.55
CA LEU A 28 4.52 10.92 7.23
C LEU A 28 5.12 10.45 5.91
N PHE A 29 5.67 11.39 5.16
CA PHE A 29 6.48 11.13 3.98
C PHE A 29 7.95 11.42 4.32
N LEU A 30 8.78 10.38 4.41
CA LEU A 30 10.21 10.47 4.70
C LEU A 30 11.07 10.57 3.42
N GLY A 31 10.43 10.59 2.26
CA GLY A 31 11.03 10.71 0.92
C GLY A 31 10.05 11.39 -0.03
N SER A 32 10.41 11.48 -1.30
CA SER A 32 9.68 12.19 -2.36
C SER A 32 8.17 12.17 -2.21
N SER A 33 7.61 13.31 -1.90
CA SER A 33 6.19 13.56 -1.74
C SER A 33 5.73 14.58 -2.78
N THR A 34 4.46 14.50 -3.16
CA THR A 34 3.80 15.59 -3.90
C THR A 34 3.51 16.74 -2.93
N GLY A 35 3.91 17.96 -3.31
CA GLY A 35 3.66 19.15 -2.51
C GLY A 35 4.61 19.31 -1.31
N ASN A 36 4.10 19.89 -0.22
CA ASN A 36 4.87 20.31 0.95
C ASN A 36 4.78 19.34 2.13
N MET A 37 4.67 18.04 1.86
CA MET A 37 4.41 17.01 2.88
C MET A 37 5.67 16.26 3.37
N LEU A 38 6.85 16.58 2.83
CA LEU A 38 8.10 15.93 3.23
C LEU A 38 8.45 16.28 4.68
N VAL A 39 8.79 15.26 5.48
CA VAL A 39 9.31 15.41 6.84
C VAL A 39 10.75 14.90 6.83
N ASP A 40 11.70 15.81 6.73
CA ASP A 40 13.14 15.53 6.58
C ASP A 40 14.00 16.13 7.69
N LYS A 41 13.44 17.05 8.48
CA LYS A 41 14.18 17.68 9.59
C LYS A 41 14.27 16.73 10.78
N LYS A 42 15.50 16.42 11.20
CA LYS A 42 15.78 15.50 12.29
C LYS A 42 15.03 15.89 13.57
N ASP A 43 15.06 17.16 13.96
CA ASP A 43 14.39 17.66 15.17
C ASP A 43 12.86 17.49 15.09
N SER A 44 12.26 17.66 13.90
CA SER A 44 10.83 17.46 13.69
C SER A 44 10.46 15.97 13.81
N LEU A 45 11.27 15.09 13.24
CA LEU A 45 11.08 13.63 13.38
C LEU A 45 11.21 13.19 14.83
N GLU A 46 12.26 13.63 15.56
CA GLU A 46 12.45 13.36 17.00
C GLU A 46 11.21 13.76 17.81
N ARG A 47 10.69 14.96 17.56
CA ARG A 47 9.50 15.47 18.28
C ARG A 47 8.25 14.68 17.92
N ILE A 48 7.98 14.44 16.62
CA ILE A 48 6.79 13.70 16.20
C ILE A 48 6.83 12.28 16.75
N PHE A 49 7.94 11.56 16.61
CA PHE A 49 8.06 10.20 17.14
C PHE A 49 7.96 10.15 18.66
N GLY A 50 8.58 11.10 19.36
CA GLY A 50 8.58 11.12 20.83
C GLY A 50 7.25 11.57 21.45
N GLU A 51 6.52 12.48 20.81
CA GLU A 51 5.40 13.18 21.45
C GLU A 51 4.01 12.86 20.87
N ALA A 52 3.92 12.28 19.64
CA ALA A 52 2.62 12.07 18.99
C ALA A 52 1.70 11.12 19.78
N GLY A 53 2.25 10.11 20.44
CA GLY A 53 1.52 9.14 21.26
C GLY A 53 0.43 8.36 20.52
N MET A 54 0.53 8.28 19.20
CA MET A 54 -0.37 7.54 18.30
C MET A 54 0.42 6.79 17.24
N LEU A 55 -0.24 5.97 16.42
CA LEU A 55 0.40 5.25 15.33
C LEU A 55 0.99 6.23 14.31
N ILE A 56 2.23 5.99 13.88
CA ILE A 56 2.91 6.74 12.82
C ILE A 56 3.05 5.82 11.62
N ALA A 57 2.35 6.13 10.54
CA ALA A 57 2.44 5.42 9.27
C ALA A 57 3.36 6.19 8.32
N ILE A 58 4.36 5.52 7.74
CA ILE A 58 5.40 6.18 6.94
C ILE A 58 5.45 5.66 5.50
N HIS A 59 5.61 6.58 4.56
CA HIS A 59 6.23 6.31 3.26
C HIS A 59 7.73 6.49 3.43
N ALA A 60 8.51 5.42 3.20
CA ALA A 60 9.93 5.38 3.52
C ALA A 60 10.79 5.11 2.28
N GLU A 61 11.30 6.18 1.68
CA GLU A 61 12.33 6.15 0.64
C GLU A 61 13.32 7.28 0.88
N LYS A 62 14.62 6.99 0.80
CA LYS A 62 15.69 7.96 1.07
C LYS A 62 15.92 8.85 -0.14
N GLU A 63 15.55 10.13 0.00
CA GLU A 63 15.58 11.12 -1.09
C GLU A 63 17.00 11.31 -1.68
N GLU A 64 18.03 11.30 -0.84
CA GLU A 64 19.41 11.46 -1.29
C GLU A 64 19.86 10.31 -2.19
N VAL A 65 19.42 9.07 -1.87
CA VAL A 65 19.71 7.90 -2.70
C VAL A 65 19.00 8.00 -4.04
N ILE A 66 17.73 8.40 -4.03
CA ILE A 66 16.94 8.58 -5.26
C ILE A 66 17.58 9.63 -6.15
N LYS A 67 17.92 10.81 -5.61
CA LYS A 67 18.59 11.90 -6.37
C LYS A 67 19.92 11.46 -6.96
N ARG A 68 20.75 10.78 -6.16
CA ARG A 68 22.02 10.21 -6.64
C ARG A 68 21.79 9.25 -7.81
N ASN A 69 20.82 8.35 -7.70
CA ASN A 69 20.51 7.38 -8.75
C ASN A 69 19.93 8.06 -10.00
N ILE A 70 19.06 9.06 -9.85
CA ILE A 70 18.59 9.86 -10.99
C ILE A 70 19.78 10.48 -11.72
N ALA A 71 20.65 11.20 -11.01
CA ALA A 71 21.82 11.84 -11.61
C ALA A 71 22.76 10.84 -12.31
N HIS A 72 22.96 9.66 -11.71
CA HIS A 72 23.76 8.59 -12.29
C HIS A 72 23.17 8.08 -13.62
N TYR A 73 21.88 7.70 -13.64
CA TYR A 73 21.27 7.12 -14.83
C TYR A 73 21.00 8.16 -15.91
N THR A 74 20.62 9.40 -15.58
CA THR A 74 20.48 10.46 -16.57
C THR A 74 21.83 10.87 -17.17
N GLY A 75 22.90 10.84 -16.39
CA GLY A 75 24.26 11.08 -16.89
C GLY A 75 24.73 10.03 -17.90
N LEU A 76 24.26 8.79 -17.80
CA LEU A 76 24.63 7.69 -18.70
C LEU A 76 23.71 7.55 -19.92
N HIS A 77 22.42 7.84 -19.76
CA HIS A 77 21.38 7.49 -20.75
C HIS A 77 20.53 8.69 -21.19
N GLY A 78 20.78 9.91 -20.66
CA GLY A 78 19.94 11.08 -20.90
C GLY A 78 18.66 11.08 -20.06
N ASP A 79 17.85 12.15 -20.23
CA ASP A 79 16.65 12.37 -19.39
C ASP A 79 15.43 11.54 -19.78
N ASP A 80 15.45 10.91 -20.97
CA ASP A 80 14.32 10.09 -21.46
C ASP A 80 14.49 8.61 -21.08
N LEU A 81 14.59 8.37 -19.77
CA LEU A 81 14.79 7.04 -19.23
C LEU A 81 13.56 6.16 -19.39
N ASP A 82 13.78 4.94 -19.84
CA ASP A 82 12.75 3.89 -19.89
C ASP A 82 12.26 3.50 -18.48
N ILE A 83 11.06 2.96 -18.40
CA ILE A 83 10.45 2.55 -17.11
C ILE A 83 11.29 1.50 -16.35
N SER A 84 12.09 0.69 -17.01
CA SER A 84 12.97 -0.30 -16.37
C SER A 84 14.02 0.33 -15.45
N PHE A 85 14.32 1.63 -15.60
CA PHE A 85 15.16 2.35 -14.67
C PHE A 85 14.47 2.71 -13.36
N HIS A 86 13.14 2.65 -13.29
CA HIS A 86 12.39 3.07 -12.12
C HIS A 86 12.79 2.28 -10.87
N SER A 87 12.93 0.95 -10.97
CA SER A 87 13.37 0.10 -9.86
C SER A 87 14.83 0.32 -9.47
N LYS A 88 15.67 0.76 -10.40
CA LYS A 88 17.07 1.10 -10.15
C LYS A 88 17.21 2.46 -9.46
N ILE A 89 16.38 3.43 -9.84
CA ILE A 89 16.33 4.76 -9.23
C ILE A 89 15.75 4.67 -7.82
N ARG A 90 14.59 4.04 -7.67
CA ARG A 90 13.93 3.78 -6.37
C ARG A 90 14.32 2.40 -5.87
N SER A 91 15.61 2.28 -5.58
CA SER A 91 16.29 1.01 -5.30
C SER A 91 15.94 0.42 -3.93
N GLU A 92 16.34 -0.84 -3.73
CA GLU A 92 16.32 -1.48 -2.40
C GLU A 92 17.02 -0.62 -1.35
N GLU A 93 18.19 -0.03 -1.72
CA GLU A 93 18.93 0.85 -0.82
C GLU A 93 18.10 2.06 -0.38
N ALA A 94 17.36 2.70 -1.31
CA ALA A 94 16.52 3.84 -0.99
C ALA A 94 15.42 3.49 0.02
N CYS A 95 14.76 2.35 -0.15
CA CYS A 95 13.73 1.85 0.77
C CYS A 95 14.34 1.48 2.13
N TYR A 96 15.34 0.61 2.15
CA TYR A 96 15.93 0.10 3.38
C TYR A 96 16.58 1.19 4.23
N ALA A 97 17.31 2.15 3.64
CA ALA A 97 17.94 3.23 4.38
C ALA A 97 16.90 4.07 5.14
N SER A 98 15.80 4.43 4.49
CA SER A 98 14.75 5.21 5.14
C SER A 98 13.96 4.40 6.16
N SER A 99 13.58 3.15 5.84
CA SER A 99 12.85 2.28 6.76
C SER A 99 13.66 1.94 8.00
N SER A 100 14.98 1.65 7.86
CA SER A 100 15.85 1.32 9.00
C SER A 100 16.05 2.51 9.94
N GLU A 101 16.26 3.73 9.42
CA GLU A 101 16.35 4.95 10.24
C GLU A 101 15.05 5.19 11.04
N ALA A 102 13.88 4.98 10.41
CA ALA A 102 12.60 5.15 11.08
C ALA A 102 12.36 4.08 12.17
N VAL A 103 12.76 2.83 11.92
CA VAL A 103 12.66 1.74 12.90
C VAL A 103 13.59 1.98 14.08
N GLU A 104 14.81 2.44 13.84
CA GLU A 104 15.75 2.81 14.91
C GLU A 104 15.17 3.93 15.77
N LEU A 105 14.64 4.99 15.14
CA LEU A 105 14.02 6.12 15.82
C LEU A 105 12.80 5.66 16.65
N ALA A 106 11.90 4.89 16.06
CA ALA A 106 10.71 4.37 16.73
C ALA A 106 11.07 3.47 17.93
N THR A 107 12.09 2.63 17.78
CA THR A 107 12.57 1.72 18.83
C THR A 107 13.14 2.52 20.00
N ARG A 108 13.99 3.49 19.71
CA ARG A 108 14.62 4.35 20.71
C ARG A 108 13.61 5.19 21.51
N LEU A 109 12.59 5.71 20.84
CA LEU A 109 11.55 6.57 21.43
C LEU A 109 10.33 5.80 21.93
N GLY A 110 10.26 4.49 21.68
CA GLY A 110 9.14 3.63 22.08
C GLY A 110 7.85 3.86 21.31
N SER A 111 7.92 4.49 20.13
CA SER A 111 6.78 4.87 19.30
C SER A 111 6.14 3.67 18.60
N ARG A 112 4.85 3.79 18.25
CA ARG A 112 4.17 2.84 17.37
C ARG A 112 4.39 3.24 15.92
N LEU A 113 5.04 2.36 15.15
CA LEU A 113 5.39 2.60 13.74
C LEU A 113 4.69 1.60 12.82
N HIS A 114 4.19 2.07 11.69
CA HIS A 114 3.70 1.25 10.59
C HIS A 114 4.41 1.63 9.29
N ILE A 115 5.13 0.67 8.70
CA ILE A 115 5.81 0.88 7.41
C ILE A 115 4.82 0.52 6.32
N LEU A 116 4.44 1.50 5.50
CA LEU A 116 3.51 1.33 4.40
C LEU A 116 4.22 0.67 3.20
N HIS A 117 3.47 -0.05 2.38
CA HIS A 117 3.85 -0.56 1.05
C HIS A 117 5.30 -1.09 0.94
N LEU A 118 5.70 -1.99 1.85
CA LEU A 118 6.98 -2.69 1.77
C LEU A 118 7.18 -3.30 0.38
N SER A 119 8.37 -3.14 -0.19
CA SER A 119 8.64 -3.56 -1.56
C SER A 119 9.90 -4.41 -1.73
N THR A 120 10.72 -4.57 -0.68
CA THR A 120 12.01 -5.26 -0.75
C THR A 120 12.14 -6.39 0.27
N ALA A 121 12.88 -7.44 -0.07
CA ALA A 121 13.23 -8.53 0.85
C ALA A 121 14.07 -8.03 2.04
N LYS A 122 14.93 -7.05 1.81
CA LYS A 122 15.83 -6.52 2.82
C LYS A 122 15.10 -5.83 3.97
N GLU A 123 14.02 -5.09 3.67
CA GLU A 123 13.20 -4.42 4.69
C GLU A 123 12.53 -5.40 5.65
N LEU A 124 12.33 -6.67 5.27
CA LEU A 124 11.73 -7.70 6.12
C LEU A 124 12.55 -7.98 7.38
N SER A 125 13.86 -7.74 7.34
CA SER A 125 14.76 -7.86 8.50
C SER A 125 14.44 -6.86 9.63
N LEU A 126 13.69 -5.80 9.33
CA LEU A 126 13.25 -4.77 10.27
C LEU A 126 11.99 -5.17 11.05
N LEU A 127 11.32 -6.24 10.62
CA LEU A 127 10.05 -6.71 11.18
C LEU A 127 10.22 -8.02 11.94
N SER A 128 9.24 -8.37 12.75
CA SER A 128 9.25 -9.59 13.55
C SER A 128 7.89 -10.28 13.53
N ASN A 129 7.89 -11.61 13.44
CA ASN A 129 6.70 -12.45 13.60
C ASN A 129 6.60 -13.14 14.97
N LYS A 130 7.45 -12.74 15.93
CA LYS A 130 7.51 -13.36 17.27
C LYS A 130 6.34 -12.95 18.19
N LEU A 131 5.70 -11.82 17.91
CA LEU A 131 4.59 -11.28 18.69
C LEU A 131 3.31 -11.24 17.84
N PRO A 132 2.13 -11.42 18.46
CA PRO A 132 0.88 -11.12 17.79
C PRO A 132 0.80 -9.64 17.43
N ILE A 133 0.04 -9.29 16.41
CA ILE A 133 -0.03 -7.89 15.91
C ILE A 133 -0.47 -6.89 16.99
N SER A 134 -1.31 -7.32 17.93
CA SER A 134 -1.78 -6.48 19.05
C SER A 134 -0.66 -6.03 20.00
N GLU A 135 0.45 -6.74 20.01
CA GLU A 135 1.61 -6.48 20.88
C GLU A 135 2.78 -5.85 20.12
N LYS A 136 2.75 -5.86 18.79
CA LYS A 136 3.81 -5.25 17.96
C LYS A 136 3.75 -3.73 18.06
N LYS A 137 4.90 -3.11 18.34
CA LYS A 137 5.07 -1.65 18.19
C LYS A 137 5.44 -1.26 16.76
N ILE A 138 6.14 -2.14 16.05
CA ILE A 138 6.54 -1.95 14.66
C ILE A 138 5.80 -2.96 13.82
N THR A 139 5.02 -2.49 12.87
CA THR A 139 4.23 -3.27 11.92
C THR A 139 4.53 -2.86 10.49
N GLY A 140 4.19 -3.69 9.52
CA GLY A 140 4.37 -3.38 8.11
C GLY A 140 3.26 -3.95 7.24
N GLU A 141 3.02 -3.26 6.14
CA GLU A 141 2.10 -3.73 5.10
C GLU A 141 2.80 -3.91 3.76
N VAL A 142 2.23 -4.76 2.93
CA VAL A 142 2.58 -4.90 1.52
C VAL A 142 1.35 -4.60 0.67
N CYS A 143 1.55 -3.99 -0.49
CA CYS A 143 0.43 -3.78 -1.41
C CYS A 143 0.30 -4.91 -2.42
N VAL A 144 -0.94 -5.15 -2.88
CA VAL A 144 -1.25 -6.24 -3.82
C VAL A 144 -0.40 -6.20 -5.09
N HIS A 145 -0.04 -5.03 -5.59
CA HIS A 145 0.82 -4.90 -6.77
C HIS A 145 2.24 -5.39 -6.53
N HIS A 146 2.83 -5.23 -5.33
CA HIS A 146 4.13 -5.80 -4.97
C HIS A 146 4.08 -7.32 -4.77
N LEU A 147 2.91 -7.90 -4.49
CA LEU A 147 2.70 -9.34 -4.44
C LEU A 147 2.42 -9.95 -5.81
N TRP A 148 1.97 -9.16 -6.78
CA TRP A 148 1.59 -9.62 -8.11
C TRP A 148 2.72 -9.43 -9.12
N PHE A 149 3.19 -8.19 -9.30
CA PHE A 149 4.18 -7.81 -10.29
C PHE A 149 5.63 -7.96 -9.77
N TYR A 150 6.57 -8.07 -10.71
CA TYR A 150 8.00 -7.95 -10.51
C TYR A 150 8.60 -7.08 -11.62
N ASP A 151 9.85 -6.68 -11.54
CA ASP A 151 10.48 -5.71 -12.45
C ASP A 151 10.56 -6.15 -13.91
N GLY A 152 10.54 -7.46 -14.19
CA GLY A 152 10.41 -7.99 -15.56
C GLY A 152 9.09 -7.65 -16.22
N ASP A 153 8.03 -7.40 -15.45
CA ASP A 153 6.71 -7.05 -15.98
C ASP A 153 6.66 -5.62 -16.55
N TYR A 154 7.67 -4.78 -16.28
CA TYR A 154 7.78 -3.46 -16.90
C TYR A 154 7.85 -3.53 -18.42
N GLU A 155 8.41 -4.59 -19.01
CA GLU A 155 8.47 -4.80 -20.45
C GLU A 155 7.06 -4.86 -21.07
N GLN A 156 6.13 -5.53 -20.38
CA GLN A 156 4.75 -5.71 -20.87
C GLN A 156 3.83 -4.55 -20.50
N PHE A 157 3.92 -4.06 -19.27
CA PHE A 157 2.93 -3.11 -18.71
C PHE A 157 3.39 -1.65 -18.72
N GLY A 158 4.68 -1.40 -18.92
CA GLY A 158 5.24 -0.06 -18.98
C GLY A 158 4.93 0.76 -17.73
N ASN A 159 4.64 2.04 -17.93
CA ASN A 159 4.29 2.95 -16.85
C ASN A 159 2.96 2.65 -16.16
N ARG A 160 2.12 1.76 -16.68
CA ARG A 160 0.88 1.35 -16.00
C ARG A 160 1.15 0.73 -14.63
N ILE A 161 2.33 0.09 -14.46
CA ILE A 161 2.75 -0.50 -13.18
C ILE A 161 3.84 0.32 -12.47
N LYS A 162 3.90 1.61 -12.73
CA LYS A 162 4.78 2.54 -12.00
C LYS A 162 4.15 2.97 -10.69
N TRP A 163 4.75 2.59 -9.56
CA TRP A 163 4.41 3.03 -8.20
C TRP A 163 5.64 3.54 -7.44
N ASN A 164 5.42 4.19 -6.32
CA ASN A 164 6.41 4.57 -5.34
C ASN A 164 6.03 3.96 -3.98
N PRO A 165 6.81 2.97 -3.47
CA PRO A 165 8.03 2.40 -4.03
C PRO A 165 7.80 1.64 -5.33
N SER A 166 8.87 1.52 -6.13
CA SER A 166 8.83 0.80 -7.40
C SER A 166 8.55 -0.69 -7.22
N ILE A 167 8.04 -1.33 -8.26
CA ILE A 167 8.04 -2.79 -8.37
C ILE A 167 9.49 -3.27 -8.39
N LYS A 168 9.81 -4.28 -7.59
CA LYS A 168 11.16 -4.82 -7.37
C LYS A 168 11.34 -6.17 -8.06
N THR A 169 12.43 -6.83 -7.74
CA THR A 169 12.83 -8.10 -8.36
C THR A 169 11.87 -9.26 -8.06
N LEU A 170 11.96 -10.32 -8.85
CA LEU A 170 11.24 -11.58 -8.59
C LEU A 170 11.59 -12.15 -7.21
N ALA A 171 12.85 -12.00 -6.77
CA ALA A 171 13.30 -12.45 -5.44
C ALA A 171 12.59 -11.64 -4.33
N ASP A 172 12.47 -10.33 -4.48
CA ASP A 172 11.74 -9.48 -3.54
C ASP A 172 10.27 -9.89 -3.46
N ARG A 173 9.59 -10.03 -4.59
CA ARG A 173 8.19 -10.50 -4.63
C ARG A 173 8.01 -11.84 -3.92
N THR A 174 8.92 -12.78 -4.14
CA THR A 174 8.89 -14.11 -3.49
C THR A 174 9.03 -13.99 -1.98
N ALA A 175 10.01 -13.21 -1.51
CA ALA A 175 10.23 -12.98 -0.09
C ALA A 175 9.05 -12.26 0.58
N LEU A 176 8.42 -11.28 -0.10
CA LEU A 176 7.22 -10.60 0.40
C LEU A 176 6.04 -11.56 0.57
N ARG A 177 5.82 -12.49 -0.39
CA ARG A 177 4.79 -13.54 -0.29
C ARG A 177 5.04 -14.46 0.90
N GLU A 178 6.27 -14.88 1.12
CA GLU A 178 6.66 -15.70 2.29
C GLU A 178 6.44 -14.93 3.60
N ALA A 179 6.77 -13.64 3.64
CA ALA A 179 6.59 -12.78 4.80
C ALA A 179 5.12 -12.56 5.18
N VAL A 180 4.21 -12.55 4.20
CA VAL A 180 2.76 -12.57 4.44
C VAL A 180 2.34 -13.91 5.08
N ASN A 181 2.82 -15.04 4.55
CA ASN A 181 2.46 -16.37 5.04
C ASN A 181 2.95 -16.62 6.47
N ASN A 182 4.16 -16.18 6.80
CA ASN A 182 4.78 -16.41 8.11
C ASN A 182 4.50 -15.30 9.15
N ASN A 183 3.62 -14.32 8.83
CA ASN A 183 3.21 -13.20 9.69
C ASN A 183 4.33 -12.17 10.00
N THR A 184 5.40 -12.12 9.24
CA THR A 184 6.36 -11.02 9.30
C THR A 184 5.70 -9.73 8.80
N ILE A 185 4.97 -9.79 7.68
CA ILE A 185 4.09 -8.73 7.20
C ILE A 185 2.70 -8.88 7.82
N ASP A 186 2.17 -7.79 8.32
CA ASP A 186 0.95 -7.77 9.13
C ASP A 186 -0.33 -7.58 8.32
N ILE A 187 -0.28 -6.77 7.27
CA ILE A 187 -1.44 -6.31 6.50
C ILE A 187 -1.13 -6.39 5.00
N VAL A 188 -2.17 -6.68 4.19
CA VAL A 188 -2.16 -6.45 2.74
C VAL A 188 -3.06 -5.26 2.43
N ALA A 189 -2.49 -4.26 1.77
CA ALA A 189 -3.15 -3.00 1.41
C ALA A 189 -3.19 -2.79 -0.10
N THR A 190 -3.71 -1.65 -0.54
CA THR A 190 -3.87 -1.35 -1.97
C THR A 190 -2.94 -0.26 -2.47
N ASP A 191 -2.66 0.73 -1.66
CA ASP A 191 -2.06 2.00 -2.10
C ASP A 191 -2.77 2.53 -3.37
N HIS A 192 -4.12 2.55 -3.32
CA HIS A 192 -4.96 3.01 -4.43
C HIS A 192 -4.74 4.49 -4.70
N ALA A 193 -3.92 4.79 -5.70
CA ALA A 193 -3.57 6.14 -6.13
C ALA A 193 -3.80 6.30 -7.64
N PRO A 194 -5.07 6.40 -8.08
CA PRO A 194 -5.40 6.43 -9.50
C PRO A 194 -4.96 7.74 -10.16
N HIS A 195 -4.40 7.61 -11.36
CA HIS A 195 -4.06 8.69 -12.26
C HIS A 195 -4.76 8.46 -13.60
N LEU A 196 -4.96 9.50 -14.39
CA LEU A 196 -5.43 9.35 -15.77
C LEU A 196 -4.37 8.60 -16.59
N LEU A 197 -4.81 7.83 -17.59
CA LEU A 197 -3.88 7.08 -18.42
C LEU A 197 -2.89 8.00 -19.17
N SER A 198 -3.31 9.19 -19.55
CA SER A 198 -2.45 10.22 -20.13
C SER A 198 -1.36 10.73 -19.20
N GLU A 199 -1.57 10.70 -17.88
CA GLU A 199 -0.54 11.04 -16.88
C GLU A 199 0.50 9.92 -16.71
N LYS A 200 0.22 8.72 -17.22
CA LYS A 200 1.14 7.58 -17.24
C LYS A 200 2.07 7.57 -18.45
N GLU A 201 2.01 8.57 -19.32
CA GLU A 201 2.82 8.69 -20.53
C GLU A 201 4.18 9.36 -20.25
N GLY A 202 5.14 9.14 -21.15
CA GLY A 202 6.49 9.70 -21.09
C GLY A 202 7.52 8.82 -20.38
N SER A 203 8.70 9.39 -20.11
CA SER A 203 9.79 8.69 -19.44
C SER A 203 9.45 8.30 -18.00
N CYS A 204 10.24 7.40 -17.42
CA CYS A 204 10.07 6.99 -16.02
C CYS A 204 10.21 8.16 -15.02
N LEU A 205 10.81 9.28 -15.40
CA LEU A 205 10.91 10.47 -14.56
C LEU A 205 9.66 11.37 -14.65
N LYS A 206 8.93 11.34 -15.78
CA LYS A 206 7.77 12.21 -16.04
C LYS A 206 6.44 11.54 -15.71
N ALA A 207 6.28 10.26 -16.07
CA ALA A 207 5.04 9.53 -15.85
C ALA A 207 4.65 9.52 -14.37
N ALA A 208 3.38 9.71 -14.06
CA ALA A 208 2.86 9.68 -12.70
C ALA A 208 3.05 8.31 -12.04
N SER A 209 3.38 8.29 -10.75
CA SER A 209 3.48 7.07 -9.93
C SER A 209 2.17 6.84 -9.18
N GLY A 210 1.63 5.63 -9.28
CA GLY A 210 0.34 5.23 -8.70
C GLY A 210 -0.56 4.60 -9.74
N GLY A 211 -1.52 3.81 -9.30
CA GLY A 211 -2.49 3.14 -10.16
C GLY A 211 -3.76 2.72 -9.42
N PRO A 212 -4.83 2.39 -10.16
CA PRO A 212 -6.10 1.97 -9.58
C PRO A 212 -6.03 0.49 -9.16
N LEU A 213 -6.33 0.20 -7.89
CA LEU A 213 -6.20 -1.15 -7.33
C LEU A 213 -7.40 -1.62 -6.49
N ILE A 214 -8.18 -0.69 -5.91
CA ILE A 214 -9.17 -1.05 -4.89
C ILE A 214 -10.22 -2.04 -5.36
N GLN A 215 -10.70 -1.94 -6.61
CA GLN A 215 -11.70 -2.84 -7.18
C GLN A 215 -11.19 -4.28 -7.29
N HIS A 216 -9.93 -4.45 -7.66
CA HIS A 216 -9.36 -5.76 -8.00
C HIS A 216 -8.54 -6.39 -6.87
N SER A 217 -8.24 -5.66 -5.80
CA SER A 217 -7.31 -6.11 -4.76
C SER A 217 -7.69 -7.44 -4.11
N LEU A 218 -8.96 -7.63 -3.74
CA LEU A 218 -9.44 -8.88 -3.15
C LEU A 218 -9.33 -10.03 -4.16
N ILE A 219 -9.77 -9.80 -5.39
CA ILE A 219 -9.78 -10.83 -6.45
C ILE A 219 -8.35 -11.25 -6.80
N VAL A 220 -7.41 -10.30 -6.90
CA VAL A 220 -5.96 -10.59 -7.08
C VAL A 220 -5.43 -11.50 -5.98
N MET A 221 -5.77 -11.25 -4.73
CA MET A 221 -5.32 -12.07 -3.62
C MET A 221 -5.99 -13.46 -3.60
N LEU A 222 -7.25 -13.57 -4.01
CA LEU A 222 -7.94 -14.85 -4.17
C LEU A 222 -7.37 -15.66 -5.34
N GLU A 223 -6.98 -14.99 -6.43
CA GLU A 223 -6.29 -15.63 -7.55
C GLU A 223 -4.94 -16.22 -7.09
N LEU A 224 -4.14 -15.43 -6.36
CA LEU A 224 -2.89 -15.91 -5.76
C LEU A 224 -3.11 -17.06 -4.76
N ALA A 225 -4.25 -17.11 -4.08
CA ALA A 225 -4.61 -18.22 -3.21
C ALA A 225 -4.96 -19.48 -4.04
N MET A 226 -5.71 -19.34 -5.13
CA MET A 226 -6.00 -20.42 -6.06
C MET A 226 -4.71 -21.01 -6.68
N GLU A 227 -3.72 -20.15 -6.96
CA GLU A 227 -2.38 -20.57 -7.41
C GLU A 227 -1.54 -21.24 -6.30
N GLY A 228 -2.06 -21.36 -5.07
CA GLY A 228 -1.36 -21.94 -3.93
C GLY A 228 -0.28 -21.06 -3.31
N ARG A 229 -0.30 -19.73 -3.58
CA ARG A 229 0.63 -18.78 -2.97
C ARG A 229 0.24 -18.43 -1.55
N PHE A 230 -1.06 -18.45 -1.26
CA PHE A 230 -1.66 -18.20 0.06
C PHE A 230 -2.77 -19.21 0.33
N THR A 231 -3.22 -19.32 1.58
CA THR A 231 -4.55 -19.91 1.84
C THR A 231 -5.62 -18.83 1.79
N TYR A 232 -6.89 -19.22 1.57
CA TYR A 232 -8.00 -18.26 1.61
C TYR A 232 -8.14 -17.61 3.00
N GLU A 233 -7.88 -18.37 4.07
CA GLU A 233 -7.87 -17.87 5.44
C GLU A 233 -6.78 -16.80 5.62
N LYS A 234 -5.59 -16.99 5.01
CA LYS A 234 -4.51 -16.01 5.04
C LYS A 234 -4.91 -14.71 4.33
N VAL A 235 -5.59 -14.80 3.20
CA VAL A 235 -6.12 -13.63 2.48
C VAL A 235 -7.09 -12.86 3.39
N VAL A 236 -8.06 -13.55 3.99
CA VAL A 236 -9.03 -12.94 4.92
C VAL A 236 -8.32 -12.34 6.13
N GLU A 237 -7.38 -13.07 6.75
CA GLU A 237 -6.60 -12.56 7.89
C GLU A 237 -5.88 -11.25 7.56
N LYS A 238 -5.29 -11.13 6.37
CA LYS A 238 -4.44 -9.98 6.02
C LYS A 238 -5.19 -8.79 5.45
N MET A 239 -6.38 -9.00 4.86
CA MET A 239 -7.16 -7.94 4.22
C MET A 239 -8.39 -7.50 5.03
N ALA A 240 -9.02 -8.40 5.81
CA ALA A 240 -10.32 -8.16 6.45
C ALA A 240 -10.23 -8.09 7.98
N ARG A 241 -9.57 -7.06 8.51
CA ARG A 241 -9.35 -6.93 9.97
C ARG A 241 -10.43 -6.13 10.72
N ARG A 242 -11.63 -5.95 10.14
CA ARG A 242 -12.70 -5.16 10.77
C ARG A 242 -13.68 -5.95 11.65
N GLY A 243 -13.33 -7.14 12.09
CA GLY A 243 -14.13 -7.89 13.04
C GLY A 243 -14.38 -9.34 12.64
N TYR A 244 -15.43 -9.89 13.24
CA TYR A 244 -15.79 -11.27 13.10
C TYR A 244 -17.27 -11.37 12.70
N ILE A 245 -17.67 -12.49 12.06
CA ILE A 245 -19.08 -12.81 11.85
C ILE A 245 -19.65 -13.30 13.19
N ARG A 246 -20.03 -12.36 14.05
CA ARG A 246 -20.56 -12.60 15.40
C ARG A 246 -21.63 -11.57 15.76
N PRO A 247 -22.60 -11.90 16.62
CA PRO A 247 -23.53 -10.92 17.17
C PRO A 247 -22.80 -9.73 17.80
N GLY A 248 -23.27 -8.51 17.53
CA GLY A 248 -22.66 -7.26 18.02
C GLY A 248 -21.62 -6.63 17.11
N TYR A 249 -21.18 -7.30 16.03
CA TYR A 249 -20.32 -6.72 15.00
C TYR A 249 -21.15 -6.16 13.84
N TYR A 250 -20.58 -5.18 13.15
CA TYR A 250 -21.17 -4.66 11.91
C TYR A 250 -21.14 -5.74 10.82
N ALA A 251 -22.22 -5.83 10.07
CA ALA A 251 -22.31 -6.75 8.94
C ALA A 251 -21.67 -6.11 7.69
N ASP A 252 -20.36 -5.93 7.73
CA ASP A 252 -19.51 -5.59 6.57
C ASP A 252 -19.06 -6.91 5.95
N LEU A 253 -19.76 -7.38 4.93
CA LEU A 253 -19.59 -8.72 4.38
C LEU A 253 -19.36 -8.64 2.86
N VAL A 254 -18.51 -9.52 2.36
CA VAL A 254 -18.32 -9.73 0.92
C VAL A 254 -18.60 -11.20 0.61
N LEU A 255 -19.52 -11.43 -0.33
CA LEU A 255 -19.77 -12.76 -0.89
C LEU A 255 -19.02 -12.88 -2.21
N VAL A 256 -18.20 -13.90 -2.32
CA VAL A 256 -17.39 -14.20 -3.52
C VAL A 256 -17.92 -15.47 -4.16
N ASP A 257 -18.14 -15.45 -5.48
CA ASP A 257 -18.32 -16.67 -6.25
C ASP A 257 -16.94 -17.24 -6.64
N PRO A 258 -16.57 -18.45 -6.16
CA PRO A 258 -15.28 -19.05 -6.43
C PRO A 258 -15.21 -19.77 -7.79
N LYS A 259 -16.25 -19.71 -8.60
CA LYS A 259 -16.36 -20.43 -9.89
C LYS A 259 -16.61 -19.48 -11.06
N GLU A 260 -16.95 -18.24 -10.80
CA GLU A 260 -17.20 -17.27 -11.86
C GLU A 260 -15.87 -16.81 -12.46
N THR A 261 -15.73 -16.99 -13.78
CA THR A 261 -14.56 -16.55 -14.55
C THR A 261 -14.92 -15.32 -15.36
N TRP A 262 -14.11 -14.26 -15.24
CA TRP A 262 -14.32 -13.03 -15.97
C TRP A 262 -12.99 -12.34 -16.31
N THR A 263 -12.99 -11.61 -17.43
CA THR A 263 -11.83 -10.86 -17.91
C THR A 263 -11.98 -9.38 -17.58
N VAL A 264 -10.93 -8.76 -17.02
CA VAL A 264 -10.92 -7.32 -16.79
C VAL A 264 -10.94 -6.60 -18.13
N ALA A 265 -12.01 -5.88 -18.39
CA ALA A 265 -12.22 -5.14 -19.61
C ALA A 265 -12.73 -3.72 -19.27
N LYS A 266 -12.63 -2.82 -20.24
CA LYS A 266 -13.02 -1.41 -20.05
C LYS A 266 -14.45 -1.25 -19.54
N GLU A 267 -15.34 -2.15 -19.96
CA GLU A 267 -16.77 -2.14 -19.65
C GLU A 267 -17.08 -2.51 -18.19
N ASN A 268 -16.17 -3.24 -17.52
CA ASN A 268 -16.34 -3.67 -16.12
C ASN A 268 -15.41 -2.95 -15.14
N ILE A 269 -14.65 -1.96 -15.60
CA ILE A 269 -13.81 -1.11 -14.76
C ILE A 269 -14.65 0.02 -14.15
N LEU A 270 -14.75 0.04 -12.81
CA LEU A 270 -15.52 1.03 -12.06
C LEU A 270 -14.70 2.26 -11.64
N TYR A 271 -13.40 2.26 -11.89
CA TYR A 271 -12.53 3.41 -11.57
C TYR A 271 -12.86 4.61 -12.44
N LYS A 272 -12.94 5.80 -11.84
CA LYS A 272 -13.15 7.06 -12.59
C LYS A 272 -12.03 7.35 -13.60
N CYS A 273 -10.82 6.84 -13.38
CA CYS A 273 -9.71 6.95 -14.33
C CYS A 273 -9.84 6.04 -15.56
N GLY A 274 -10.81 5.11 -15.59
CA GLY A 274 -11.22 4.32 -16.75
C GLY A 274 -10.22 3.26 -17.23
N TRP A 275 -9.26 2.83 -16.40
CA TRP A 275 -8.29 1.79 -16.73
C TRP A 275 -7.89 0.96 -15.50
N SER A 276 -7.25 -0.19 -15.73
CA SER A 276 -6.70 -1.06 -14.68
C SER A 276 -5.34 -1.63 -15.12
N PRO A 277 -4.39 -1.83 -14.19
CA PRO A 277 -3.16 -2.57 -14.51
C PRO A 277 -3.41 -4.05 -14.83
N PHE A 278 -4.61 -4.56 -14.51
CA PHE A 278 -5.02 -5.95 -14.78
C PHE A 278 -5.89 -6.09 -16.05
N GLU A 279 -6.05 -5.04 -16.86
CA GLU A 279 -6.85 -5.08 -18.09
C GLU A 279 -6.35 -6.18 -19.02
N GLY A 280 -7.27 -7.04 -19.48
CA GLY A 280 -6.99 -8.24 -20.28
C GLY A 280 -6.71 -9.50 -19.45
N TYR A 281 -6.54 -9.40 -18.12
CA TYR A 281 -6.37 -10.56 -17.27
C TYR A 281 -7.72 -11.23 -16.95
N THR A 282 -7.74 -12.56 -16.95
CA THR A 282 -8.91 -13.36 -16.60
C THR A 282 -8.78 -13.90 -15.19
N PHE A 283 -9.66 -13.47 -14.29
CA PHE A 283 -9.78 -13.95 -12.90
C PHE A 283 -10.79 -15.09 -12.80
N HIS A 284 -10.60 -15.97 -11.80
CA HIS A 284 -11.42 -17.15 -11.54
C HIS A 284 -12.29 -17.01 -10.27
N HIS A 285 -12.43 -15.80 -9.77
CA HIS A 285 -13.29 -15.45 -8.66
C HIS A 285 -13.99 -14.14 -8.98
N ALA A 286 -15.25 -13.98 -8.57
CA ALA A 286 -15.97 -12.71 -8.70
C ALA A 286 -16.58 -12.28 -7.36
N VAL A 287 -16.59 -10.98 -7.08
CA VAL A 287 -17.41 -10.43 -5.99
C VAL A 287 -18.87 -10.49 -6.44
N TRP A 288 -19.66 -11.29 -5.78
CA TRP A 288 -21.10 -11.40 -6.05
C TRP A 288 -21.89 -10.33 -5.33
N LYS A 289 -21.69 -10.20 -3.99
CA LYS A 289 -22.40 -9.17 -3.18
C LYS A 289 -21.47 -8.55 -2.15
N THR A 290 -21.71 -7.27 -1.86
CA THR A 290 -21.05 -6.57 -0.76
C THR A 290 -22.09 -5.91 0.12
N PHE A 291 -22.01 -6.14 1.43
CA PHE A 291 -22.83 -5.50 2.45
C PHE A 291 -21.97 -4.54 3.25
N VAL A 292 -22.50 -3.36 3.49
CA VAL A 292 -21.88 -2.33 4.34
C VAL A 292 -22.87 -2.00 5.47
N ASN A 293 -22.50 -2.24 6.71
CA ASN A 293 -23.36 -2.07 7.88
C ASN A 293 -24.71 -2.83 7.73
N GLY A 294 -24.70 -4.01 7.12
CA GLY A 294 -25.90 -4.83 6.88
C GLY A 294 -26.76 -4.41 5.67
N GLN A 295 -26.38 -3.35 4.96
CA GLN A 295 -27.10 -2.89 3.77
C GLN A 295 -26.38 -3.36 2.49
N LEU A 296 -27.14 -3.85 1.51
CA LEU A 296 -26.61 -4.33 0.24
C LEU A 296 -26.08 -3.15 -0.58
N ALA A 297 -24.74 -3.02 -0.65
CA ALA A 297 -24.04 -1.93 -1.33
C ALA A 297 -23.66 -2.28 -2.78
N TYR A 298 -23.45 -3.58 -3.05
CA TYR A 298 -23.11 -4.08 -4.39
C TYR A 298 -23.81 -5.42 -4.62
N ASP A 299 -24.42 -5.59 -5.79
CA ASP A 299 -25.10 -6.81 -6.22
C ASP A 299 -24.76 -7.09 -7.70
N ASN A 300 -23.85 -8.01 -7.93
CA ASN A 300 -23.50 -8.56 -9.24
C ASN A 300 -23.42 -7.50 -10.36
N GLY A 301 -22.48 -6.57 -10.24
CA GLY A 301 -22.26 -5.48 -11.21
C GLY A 301 -23.04 -4.19 -10.93
N ARG A 302 -23.97 -4.18 -9.95
CA ARG A 302 -24.78 -3.01 -9.61
C ARG A 302 -24.36 -2.42 -8.27
N VAL A 303 -23.96 -1.16 -8.27
CA VAL A 303 -23.64 -0.39 -7.06
C VAL A 303 -24.91 0.30 -6.56
N ASN A 304 -25.19 0.21 -5.26
CA ASN A 304 -26.22 1.00 -4.60
C ASN A 304 -25.59 2.26 -3.97
N ASP A 305 -25.74 3.38 -4.66
CA ASP A 305 -25.17 4.68 -4.26
C ASP A 305 -25.83 5.30 -3.02
N GLU A 306 -26.92 4.74 -2.51
CA GLU A 306 -27.58 5.22 -1.29
C GLU A 306 -26.90 4.68 -0.02
N VAL A 307 -26.20 3.53 -0.12
CA VAL A 307 -25.49 2.93 1.01
C VAL A 307 -24.22 3.73 1.33
N ARG A 308 -24.08 4.11 2.60
CA ARG A 308 -22.93 4.90 3.09
C ARG A 308 -22.17 4.14 4.17
N GLY A 309 -20.85 4.23 4.10
CA GLY A 309 -19.98 3.78 5.18
C GLY A 309 -20.06 4.72 6.38
N MET A 310 -19.87 4.18 7.58
CA MET A 310 -19.78 4.94 8.81
C MET A 310 -18.34 5.31 9.16
N GLU A 311 -18.17 6.41 9.89
CA GLU A 311 -16.88 6.79 10.45
C GLU A 311 -16.43 5.77 11.50
N ALA A 312 -15.20 5.27 11.37
CA ALA A 312 -14.60 4.41 12.38
C ALA A 312 -14.25 5.22 13.63
N ARG A 313 -14.40 4.59 14.80
CA ARG A 313 -13.98 5.13 16.10
C ARG A 313 -12.89 4.26 16.70
N TYR A 314 -11.96 4.88 17.38
CA TYR A 314 -10.81 4.25 18.01
C TYR A 314 -10.86 4.42 19.51
N SER A 315 -10.46 3.39 20.25
CA SER A 315 -10.34 3.38 21.72
C SER A 315 -8.90 3.62 22.14
#